data_26caec5b15ec99a6963745cc0a1f860a
#
_entry.id   26caec5b15ec99a6963745cc0a1f860a
#
_cell.length_a   1.000
_cell.length_b   1.000
_cell.length_c   1.000
_cell.angle_alpha   90.00
_cell.angle_beta   90.00
_cell.angle_gamma   90.00
#
_symmetry.space_group_name_H-M   'P 1'
#
loop_
_entity.id
_entity.type
_entity.pdbx_description
1 polymer ?
#
loop_
_entity_poly.entity_id
_entity_poly.type
_entity_poly.pdbx_seq_one_letter_code
_entity_poly.pdbx_strand_id
1 'polypeptide(L)'
;MDERSFTMRTNEERLNELLAHLDSLDHIHVDEIPQIDLYMDQVTTFMEKHLGELKRYPEDKVLTKTMINNYAKNNLLPSPVRKKYTQEHILLLVFIYYFKNLLSFTDIETV
;
A
#
# COMPACT_ATOMS: atom_id res chain seq x y z
N MET A 1 32.23 0.11 13.00
CA MET A 1 30.82 -0.05 12.71
C MET A 1 30.60 -1.19 11.75
N ASP A 2 29.73 -2.07 12.07
CA ASP A 2 29.47 -3.24 11.25
C ASP A 2 28.69 -2.83 9.98
N GLU A 3 29.14 -3.29 8.83
CA GLU A 3 28.44 -3.05 7.58
C GLU A 3 27.01 -3.54 7.63
N ARG A 4 26.78 -4.60 8.38
CA ARG A 4 25.48 -5.18 8.52
C ARG A 4 24.49 -4.25 9.20
N SER A 5 24.95 -3.54 10.22
CA SER A 5 24.11 -2.57 10.92
C SER A 5 23.82 -1.34 10.07
N PHE A 6 24.64 -1.10 9.06
CA PHE A 6 24.47 0.03 8.16
C PHE A 6 23.56 -0.33 6.96
N THR A 7 23.77 -1.50 6.37
CA THR A 7 23.08 -1.88 5.13
C THR A 7 21.89 -2.78 5.38
N MET A 8 21.93 -3.57 6.44
CA MET A 8 20.87 -4.54 6.72
C MET A 8 20.23 -4.22 8.06
N ARG A 9 19.21 -3.40 7.98
CA ARG A 9 18.45 -3.06 9.18
C ARG A 9 17.74 -4.30 9.70
N THR A 10 17.54 -4.33 11.02
CA THR A 10 16.75 -5.40 11.63
C THR A 10 15.31 -5.30 11.16
N ASN A 11 14.57 -6.39 11.27
CA ASN A 11 13.15 -6.39 10.94
C ASN A 11 12.37 -5.39 11.78
N GLU A 12 12.78 -5.24 13.05
CA GLU A 12 12.15 -4.28 13.94
C GLU A 12 12.37 -2.86 13.47
N GLU A 13 13.60 -2.53 13.05
CA GLU A 13 13.91 -1.20 12.54
C GLU A 13 13.13 -0.89 11.28
N ARG A 14 13.00 -1.87 10.39
CA ARG A 14 12.22 -1.70 9.17
C ARG A 14 10.75 -1.47 9.46
N LEU A 15 10.21 -2.22 10.41
CA LEU A 15 8.82 -2.07 10.81
C LEU A 15 8.60 -0.69 11.41
N ASN A 16 9.49 -0.24 12.29
CA ASN A 16 9.39 1.07 12.89
C ASN A 16 9.47 2.19 11.85
N GLU A 17 10.33 2.05 10.86
CA GLU A 17 10.40 3.00 9.77
C GLU A 17 9.11 3.04 8.96
N LEU A 18 8.55 1.86 8.69
CA LEU A 18 7.30 1.77 7.96
C LEU A 18 6.19 2.46 8.72
N LEU A 19 6.09 2.19 10.02
CA LEU A 19 5.08 2.81 10.87
C LEU A 19 5.26 4.33 10.95
N ALA A 20 6.51 4.78 11.11
CA ALA A 20 6.79 6.21 11.13
C ALA A 20 6.45 6.86 9.80
N HIS A 21 6.74 6.18 8.72
CA HIS A 21 6.43 6.67 7.37
C HIS A 21 4.93 6.79 7.17
N LEU A 22 4.18 5.79 7.61
CA LEU A 22 2.72 5.83 7.54
C LEU A 22 2.16 6.96 8.37
N ASP A 23 2.71 7.19 9.57
CA ASP A 23 2.26 8.26 10.43
C ASP A 23 2.57 9.65 9.84
N SER A 24 3.67 9.76 9.12
CA SER A 24 4.07 11.03 8.51
C SER A 24 3.32 11.35 7.23
N LEU A 25 2.66 10.37 6.64
CA LEU A 25 1.91 10.54 5.40
C LEU A 25 0.46 10.85 5.71
N ASP A 26 0.12 12.12 5.71
CA ASP A 26 -1.25 12.57 5.92
C ASP A 26 -2.12 12.40 4.68
N HIS A 27 -1.91 11.34 3.92
CA HIS A 27 -2.60 11.14 2.66
C HIS A 27 -3.93 10.45 2.82
N ILE A 28 -4.02 9.52 3.79
CA ILE A 28 -5.28 8.85 4.07
C ILE A 28 -5.45 8.69 5.57
N HIS A 29 -6.54 9.23 6.08
CA HIS A 29 -6.97 8.96 7.45
C HIS A 29 -8.09 7.93 7.42
N VAL A 30 -8.19 7.13 8.47
CA VAL A 30 -9.24 6.12 8.55
C VAL A 30 -10.62 6.74 8.34
N ASP A 31 -10.81 7.96 8.83
CA ASP A 31 -12.07 8.67 8.71
C ASP A 31 -12.45 8.99 7.26
N GLU A 32 -11.46 9.08 6.38
CA GLU A 32 -11.69 9.39 4.97
C GLU A 32 -12.11 8.18 4.17
N ILE A 33 -11.90 6.98 4.72
CA ILE A 33 -12.27 5.74 4.04
C ILE A 33 -13.77 5.55 4.17
N PRO A 34 -14.49 5.39 3.04
CA PRO A 34 -15.94 5.18 3.11
C PRO A 34 -16.29 3.96 3.95
N GLN A 35 -17.32 4.10 4.78
CA GLN A 35 -17.80 2.98 5.59
C GLN A 35 -18.74 2.06 4.83
N ILE A 36 -19.14 2.46 3.63
CA ILE A 36 -19.94 1.62 2.74
C ILE A 36 -19.03 0.77 1.88
N ASP A 37 -19.54 -0.37 1.45
CA ASP A 37 -18.80 -1.25 0.55
C ASP A 37 -18.71 -0.62 -0.84
N LEU A 38 -17.54 -0.76 -1.47
CA LEU A 38 -17.27 -0.16 -2.77
C LEU A 38 -17.07 -1.22 -3.84
N TYR A 39 -17.45 -0.89 -5.07
CA TYR A 39 -17.11 -1.70 -6.22
C TYR A 39 -15.68 -1.43 -6.67
N MET A 40 -15.14 -2.33 -7.48
CA MET A 40 -13.75 -2.24 -7.96
C MET A 40 -13.40 -0.87 -8.54
N ASP A 41 -14.27 -0.32 -9.37
CA ASP A 41 -14.02 0.98 -10.01
C ASP A 41 -13.92 2.10 -8.98
N GLN A 42 -14.73 2.02 -7.94
CA GLN A 42 -14.72 3.01 -6.87
C GLN A 42 -13.46 2.88 -6.03
N VAL A 43 -13.01 1.65 -5.81
CA VAL A 43 -11.78 1.39 -5.06
C VAL A 43 -10.58 1.98 -5.80
N THR A 44 -10.45 1.69 -7.08
CA THR A 44 -9.32 2.21 -7.87
C THR A 44 -9.34 3.73 -7.93
N THR A 45 -10.52 4.33 -8.07
CA THR A 45 -10.66 5.78 -8.07
C THR A 45 -10.26 6.39 -6.73
N PHE A 46 -10.71 5.78 -5.64
CA PHE A 46 -10.35 6.22 -4.30
C PHE A 46 -8.84 6.19 -4.08
N MET A 47 -8.21 5.08 -4.45
CA MET A 47 -6.78 4.92 -4.27
C MET A 47 -5.99 5.93 -5.10
N GLU A 48 -6.41 6.18 -6.33
CA GLU A 48 -5.75 7.15 -7.20
C GLU A 48 -5.88 8.57 -6.65
N LYS A 49 -7.05 8.91 -6.12
CA LYS A 49 -7.30 10.22 -5.55
C LYS A 49 -6.43 10.48 -4.32
N HIS A 50 -6.30 9.51 -3.43
CA HIS A 50 -5.64 9.70 -2.16
C HIS A 50 -4.15 9.38 -2.18
N LEU A 51 -3.71 8.48 -3.06
CA LEU A 51 -2.32 8.05 -3.11
C LEU A 51 -1.61 8.45 -4.41
N GLY A 52 -2.32 9.12 -5.31
CA GLY A 52 -1.76 9.49 -6.60
C GLY A 52 -0.52 10.37 -6.51
N GLU A 53 -0.42 11.19 -5.48
CA GLU A 53 0.73 12.05 -5.27
C GLU A 53 2.00 11.29 -4.92
N LEU A 54 1.85 10.05 -4.45
CA LEU A 54 2.98 9.20 -4.08
C LEU A 54 3.55 8.42 -5.24
N LYS A 55 2.95 8.52 -6.42
CA LYS A 55 3.44 7.79 -7.58
C LYS A 55 4.81 8.28 -7.98
N ARG A 56 5.70 7.34 -8.32
CA ARG A 56 7.03 7.68 -8.81
C ARG A 56 6.95 8.33 -10.19
N TYR A 57 6.05 7.84 -11.03
CA TYR A 57 5.83 8.36 -12.39
C TYR A 57 4.37 8.74 -12.55
N PRO A 58 4.08 9.95 -13.07
CA PRO A 58 2.69 10.41 -13.21
C PRO A 58 1.82 9.50 -14.07
N GLU A 59 2.42 8.81 -15.04
CA GLU A 59 1.69 7.92 -15.94
C GLU A 59 1.31 6.58 -15.31
N ASP A 60 1.93 6.25 -14.18
CA ASP A 60 1.62 5.00 -13.49
C ASP A 60 0.32 5.13 -12.73
N LYS A 61 -0.35 4.01 -12.54
CA LYS A 61 -1.54 3.95 -11.71
C LYS A 61 -1.18 3.42 -10.33
N VAL A 62 -1.84 3.93 -9.30
CA VAL A 62 -1.62 3.46 -7.93
C VAL A 62 -1.95 1.98 -7.85
N LEU A 63 -3.14 1.60 -8.30
CA LEU A 63 -3.57 0.21 -8.33
C LEU A 63 -4.44 -0.01 -9.57
N THR A 64 -4.20 -1.14 -10.22
CA THR A 64 -5.04 -1.58 -11.33
C THR A 64 -5.95 -2.70 -10.85
N LYS A 65 -7.00 -2.96 -11.62
CA LYS A 65 -7.90 -4.08 -11.33
C LYS A 65 -7.14 -5.41 -11.32
N THR A 66 -6.21 -5.57 -12.24
CA THR A 66 -5.38 -6.77 -12.33
C THR A 66 -4.55 -6.96 -11.07
N MET A 67 -3.96 -5.88 -10.56
CA MET A 67 -3.16 -5.95 -9.34
C MET A 67 -4.02 -6.37 -8.15
N ILE A 68 -5.20 -5.79 -8.01
CA ILE A 68 -6.10 -6.13 -6.90
C ILE A 68 -6.51 -7.60 -6.98
N ASN A 69 -6.85 -8.06 -8.17
CA ASN A 69 -7.21 -9.47 -8.37
C ASN A 69 -6.07 -10.41 -8.04
N ASN A 70 -4.84 -10.03 -8.40
CA ASN A 70 -3.66 -10.83 -8.09
C ASN A 70 -3.41 -10.90 -6.59
N TYR A 71 -3.62 -9.80 -5.88
CA TYR A 71 -3.46 -9.80 -4.43
C TYR A 71 -4.46 -10.75 -3.76
N ALA A 72 -5.71 -10.75 -4.21
CA ALA A 72 -6.71 -11.66 -3.70
C ALA A 72 -6.37 -13.12 -4.04
N LYS A 73 -5.91 -13.35 -5.26
CA LYS A 73 -5.52 -14.69 -5.70
C LYS A 73 -4.35 -15.24 -4.89
N ASN A 74 -3.44 -14.39 -4.49
CA ASN A 74 -2.27 -14.79 -3.71
C ASN A 74 -2.48 -14.70 -2.21
N ASN A 75 -3.71 -14.55 -1.77
CA ASN A 75 -4.09 -14.51 -0.35
C ASN A 75 -3.51 -13.32 0.42
N LEU A 76 -3.10 -12.28 -0.29
CA LEU A 76 -2.67 -11.03 0.34
C LEU A 76 -3.85 -10.14 0.70
N LEU A 77 -4.97 -10.39 0.06
CA LEU A 77 -6.20 -9.63 0.25
C LEU A 77 -7.36 -10.62 0.31
N PRO A 78 -8.28 -10.49 1.28
CA PRO A 78 -9.47 -11.31 1.28
C PRO A 78 -10.28 -11.11 0.01
N SER A 79 -10.95 -12.15 -0.44
CA SER A 79 -11.80 -12.05 -1.62
C SER A 79 -12.97 -11.10 -1.36
N PRO A 80 -13.37 -10.32 -2.35
CA PRO A 80 -14.53 -9.45 -2.18
C PRO A 80 -15.82 -10.26 -2.05
N VAL A 81 -16.76 -9.70 -1.30
CA VAL A 81 -18.07 -10.33 -1.12
C VAL A 81 -19.04 -9.67 -2.10
N ARG A 82 -19.61 -10.47 -2.99
CA ARG A 82 -20.54 -9.96 -4.01
C ARG A 82 -19.92 -8.83 -4.85
N LYS A 83 -18.63 -8.97 -5.15
CA LYS A 83 -17.85 -8.01 -5.93
C LYS A 83 -17.68 -6.65 -5.24
N LYS A 84 -17.87 -6.60 -3.92
CA LYS A 84 -17.73 -5.37 -3.15
C LYS A 84 -16.56 -5.48 -2.17
N TYR A 85 -15.89 -4.37 -1.97
CA TYR A 85 -14.74 -4.25 -1.10
C TYR A 85 -15.10 -3.39 0.10
N THR A 86 -14.76 -3.89 1.29
CA THR A 86 -15.07 -3.23 2.56
C THR A 86 -13.98 -2.23 2.93
N GLN A 87 -14.21 -1.49 4.01
CA GLN A 87 -13.20 -0.60 4.57
C GLN A 87 -11.90 -1.36 4.89
N GLU A 88 -12.02 -2.59 5.38
CA GLU A 88 -10.84 -3.42 5.67
C GLU A 88 -10.03 -3.72 4.42
N HIS A 89 -10.71 -3.99 3.32
CA HIS A 89 -10.03 -4.20 2.04
C HIS A 89 -9.22 -2.98 1.64
N ILE A 90 -9.80 -1.80 1.80
CA ILE A 90 -9.13 -0.55 1.43
C ILE A 90 -7.92 -0.30 2.32
N LEU A 91 -8.06 -0.54 3.62
CA LEU A 91 -6.91 -0.43 4.53
C LEU A 91 -5.79 -1.36 4.14
N LEU A 92 -6.11 -2.61 3.81
CA LEU A 92 -5.10 -3.57 3.38
C LEU A 92 -4.42 -3.13 2.08
N LEU A 93 -5.19 -2.60 1.14
CA LEU A 93 -4.61 -2.10 -0.12
C LEU A 93 -3.67 -0.93 0.12
N VAL A 94 -4.02 -0.04 1.04
CA VAL A 94 -3.15 1.08 1.42
C VAL A 94 -1.84 0.55 1.99
N PHE A 95 -1.91 -0.41 2.90
CA PHE A 95 -0.71 -1.04 3.47
C PHE A 95 0.15 -1.71 2.41
N ILE A 96 -0.47 -2.45 1.51
CA ILE A 96 0.25 -3.13 0.44
C ILE A 96 0.97 -2.10 -0.43
N TYR A 97 0.31 -1.01 -0.76
CA TYR A 97 0.90 0.04 -1.59
C TYR A 97 2.13 0.67 -0.91
N TYR A 98 1.99 1.06 0.35
CA TYR A 98 3.12 1.63 1.09
C TYR A 98 4.26 0.65 1.25
N PHE A 99 3.94 -0.58 1.59
CA PHE A 99 4.94 -1.62 1.78
C PHE A 99 5.71 -1.89 0.49
N LYS A 100 5.01 -1.95 -0.62
CA LYS A 100 5.63 -2.16 -1.93
C LYS A 100 6.58 -1.03 -2.28
N ASN A 101 6.17 0.21 -2.02
CA ASN A 101 7.03 1.36 -2.29
C ASN A 101 8.27 1.35 -1.43
N LEU A 102 8.13 1.00 -0.16
CA LEU A 102 9.27 0.92 0.75
C LEU A 102 10.26 -0.15 0.33
N LEU A 103 9.76 -1.31 -0.07
CA LEU A 103 10.61 -2.40 -0.57
C LEU A 103 11.33 -2.00 -1.86
N SER A 104 10.66 -1.29 -2.73
CA SER A 104 11.25 -0.81 -3.97
C SER A 104 12.45 0.11 -3.68
N PHE A 105 12.33 0.97 -2.69
CA PHE A 105 13.43 1.81 -2.27
C PHE A 105 14.59 0.99 -1.76
N THR A 106 14.30 0.00 -0.94
CA THR A 106 15.31 -0.88 -0.38
C THR A 106 16.04 -1.66 -1.48
N ASP A 107 15.31 -2.15 -2.44
CA ASP A 107 15.89 -2.91 -3.55
C ASP A 107 16.86 -2.07 -4.37
N ILE A 108 16.51 -0.81 -4.60
CA ILE A 108 17.40 0.09 -5.34
C ILE A 108 18.71 0.28 -4.60
N GLU A 109 18.68 0.37 -3.29
CA GLU A 109 19.88 0.55 -2.48
C GLU A 109 20.75 -0.70 -2.43
N THR A 110 20.14 -1.87 -2.52
CA THR A 110 20.88 -3.13 -2.41
C THR A 110 21.48 -3.60 -3.72
N VAL A 111 21.08 -3.03 -4.80
CA VAL A 111 21.62 -3.34 -6.10
C VAL A 111 22.75 -2.37 -6.45
#